data_5f705333d4232a024d0ef401290f90ca
#
_entry.id   5f705333d4232a024d0ef401290f90ca
#
_cell.length_a   1.000
_cell.length_b   1.000
_cell.length_c   1.000
_cell.angle_alpha   90.00
_cell.angle_beta   90.00
_cell.angle_gamma   90.00
#
_symmetry.space_group_name_H-M   'P 1'
#
loop_
_entity.id
_entity.type
_entity.pdbx_description
1 polymer ?
#
loop_
_entity_poly.entity_id
_entity_poly.type
_entity_poly.pdbx_seq_one_letter_code
_entity_poly.pdbx_strand_id
1 'polypeptide(L)'
;MRTFKKTNLRAWQQSALDKFLATKPQDFMAVATPGAGKTTFALRIATELMEDRTVERVIVVVPTEHLKTQWSSAAARVGLALDPAFSNSSAVNPSMDGIVVTYAQVGMHPFKHRAVASARRTLVILDEIHHAGDAKSWGDGVKEAYDDVNHRLALTGTPFRSDDSPIPFVQYVDDGEGHKAVSYTHLRA
;
A
#
# COMPACT_ATOMS: atom_id res chain seq x y z
N MET A 1 -5.80 -18.86 16.93
CA MET A 1 -5.80 -17.52 16.32
C MET A 1 -4.37 -17.11 16.08
N ARG A 2 -4.05 -16.66 14.89
CA ARG A 2 -2.69 -16.21 14.55
C ARG A 2 -2.43 -14.84 15.16
N THR A 3 -1.28 -14.67 15.79
CA THR A 3 -0.86 -13.40 16.39
C THR A 3 0.44 -12.93 15.74
N PHE A 4 0.62 -11.61 15.71
CA PHE A 4 1.79 -10.96 15.15
C PHE A 4 2.51 -10.16 16.23
N LYS A 5 3.81 -9.93 16.00
CA LYS A 5 4.58 -9.09 16.90
C LYS A 5 4.13 -7.63 16.76
N LYS A 6 3.80 -7.00 17.87
CA LYS A 6 3.41 -5.59 17.92
C LYS A 6 4.58 -4.76 18.42
N THR A 7 5.09 -3.89 17.53
CA THR A 7 6.12 -2.92 17.89
C THR A 7 5.49 -1.68 18.53
N ASN A 8 6.25 -0.98 19.37
CA ASN A 8 5.80 0.29 19.92
C ASN A 8 5.66 1.32 18.79
N LEU A 9 4.52 2.00 18.76
CA LEU A 9 4.22 3.03 17.77
C LEU A 9 4.55 4.42 18.28
N ARG A 10 5.02 5.28 17.39
CA ARG A 10 5.12 6.73 17.64
C ARG A 10 3.73 7.32 17.76
N ALA A 11 3.60 8.50 18.36
CA ALA A 11 2.31 9.14 18.57
C ALA A 11 1.48 9.29 17.30
N TRP A 12 2.09 9.73 16.19
CA TRP A 12 1.37 9.86 14.93
C TRP A 12 0.93 8.52 14.34
N GLN A 13 1.74 7.47 14.50
CA GLN A 13 1.41 6.13 14.03
C GLN A 13 0.20 5.57 14.79
N GLN A 14 0.19 5.74 16.11
CA GLN A 14 -0.93 5.30 16.94
C GLN A 14 -2.21 6.06 16.59
N SER A 15 -2.13 7.38 16.42
CA SER A 15 -3.26 8.21 16.03
C SER A 15 -3.81 7.79 14.65
N ALA A 16 -2.93 7.56 13.68
CA ALA A 16 -3.31 7.09 12.34
C ALA A 16 -3.94 5.69 12.38
N LEU A 17 -3.39 4.78 13.20
CA LEU A 17 -3.93 3.43 13.39
C LEU A 17 -5.35 3.49 13.97
N ASP A 18 -5.55 4.27 15.02
CA ASP A 18 -6.86 4.42 15.66
C ASP A 18 -7.89 4.98 14.68
N LYS A 19 -7.49 5.97 13.89
CA LYS A 19 -8.34 6.57 12.88
C LYS A 19 -8.71 5.57 11.77
N PHE A 20 -7.75 4.78 11.30
CA PHE A 20 -8.00 3.73 10.32
C PHE A 20 -8.93 2.65 10.86
N LEU A 21 -8.66 2.13 12.04
CA LEU A 21 -9.44 1.03 12.63
C LEU A 21 -10.86 1.43 12.98
N ALA A 22 -11.12 2.71 13.22
CA ALA A 22 -12.47 3.21 13.53
C ALA A 22 -13.46 2.97 12.38
N THR A 23 -13.02 3.08 11.13
CA THR A 23 -13.89 2.97 9.95
C THR A 23 -13.43 1.93 8.93
N LYS A 24 -12.18 1.49 8.99
CA LYS A 24 -11.54 0.60 8.00
C LYS A 24 -11.90 1.02 6.56
N PRO A 25 -11.55 2.23 6.12
CA PRO A 25 -11.93 2.73 4.81
C PRO A 25 -11.25 1.92 3.70
N GLN A 26 -11.83 1.94 2.50
CA GLN A 26 -11.19 1.33 1.33
C GLN A 26 -9.88 2.04 1.01
N ASP A 27 -9.85 3.35 1.07
CA ASP A 27 -8.67 4.16 0.79
C ASP A 27 -8.22 4.94 2.02
N PHE A 28 -6.95 4.80 2.35
CA PHE A 28 -6.30 5.57 3.41
C PHE A 28 -4.91 5.99 2.94
N MET A 29 -4.54 7.25 3.19
CA MET A 29 -3.19 7.73 2.88
C MET A 29 -2.49 8.22 4.14
N ALA A 30 -1.26 7.78 4.32
CA ALA A 30 -0.35 8.32 5.32
C ALA A 30 0.70 9.20 4.62
N VAL A 31 0.72 10.47 4.98
CA VAL A 31 1.70 11.44 4.50
C VAL A 31 2.68 11.70 5.63
N ALA A 32 3.93 11.33 5.43
CA ALA A 32 4.97 11.48 6.44
C ALA A 32 6.33 11.64 5.79
N THR A 33 7.18 12.44 6.42
CA THR A 33 8.56 12.66 5.95
C THR A 33 9.37 11.36 5.94
N PRO A 34 10.43 11.26 5.12
CA PRO A 34 11.35 10.13 5.17
C PRO A 34 11.85 9.88 6.60
N GLY A 35 11.93 8.61 7.00
CA GLY A 35 12.34 8.22 8.35
C GLY A 35 11.27 8.37 9.44
N ALA A 36 10.06 8.83 9.12
CA ALA A 36 8.98 8.97 10.09
C ALA A 36 8.35 7.64 10.53
N GLY A 37 8.69 6.52 9.88
CA GLY A 37 8.18 5.19 10.24
C GLY A 37 6.95 4.75 9.47
N LYS A 38 6.83 5.12 8.19
CA LYS A 38 5.71 4.72 7.33
C LYS A 38 5.61 3.20 7.17
N THR A 39 6.74 2.52 7.02
CA THR A 39 6.79 1.06 6.88
C THR A 39 6.25 0.36 8.13
N THR A 40 6.68 0.79 9.31
CA THR A 40 6.19 0.26 10.59
C THR A 40 4.69 0.46 10.75
N PHE A 41 4.20 1.63 10.39
CA PHE A 41 2.76 1.94 10.40
C PHE A 41 1.98 1.02 9.46
N ALA A 42 2.43 0.90 8.21
CA ALA A 42 1.76 0.06 7.21
C ALA A 42 1.72 -1.41 7.60
N LEU A 43 2.83 -1.94 8.12
CA LEU A 43 2.88 -3.32 8.62
C LEU A 43 1.98 -3.53 9.84
N ARG A 44 1.82 -2.52 10.69
CA ARG A 44 0.86 -2.60 11.80
C ARG A 44 -0.59 -2.68 11.30
N ILE A 45 -0.96 -1.88 10.30
CA ILE A 45 -2.27 -2.00 9.64
C ILE A 45 -2.45 -3.41 9.06
N ALA A 46 -1.44 -3.91 8.33
CA ALA A 46 -1.50 -5.22 7.70
C ALA A 46 -1.71 -6.33 8.74
N THR A 47 -0.95 -6.33 9.83
CA THR A 47 -1.05 -7.36 10.87
C THR A 47 -2.38 -7.28 11.62
N GLU A 48 -2.89 -6.09 11.92
CA GLU A 48 -4.21 -5.92 12.53
C GLU A 48 -5.32 -6.49 11.65
N LEU A 49 -5.30 -6.20 10.35
CA LEU A 49 -6.31 -6.71 9.40
C LEU A 49 -6.19 -8.22 9.14
N MET A 50 -4.98 -8.78 9.24
CA MET A 50 -4.78 -10.22 9.15
C MET A 50 -5.24 -10.95 10.42
N GLU A 51 -4.98 -10.39 11.62
CA GLU A 51 -5.42 -10.97 12.88
C GLU A 51 -6.95 -11.07 12.98
N ASP A 52 -7.66 -10.01 12.62
CA ASP A 52 -9.13 -9.98 12.68
C ASP A 52 -9.80 -10.57 11.43
N ARG A 53 -9.00 -11.09 10.51
CA ARG A 53 -9.45 -11.69 9.24
C ARG A 53 -10.23 -10.75 8.33
N THR A 54 -10.05 -9.45 8.47
CA THR A 54 -10.56 -8.47 7.50
C THR A 54 -9.94 -8.71 6.12
N VAL A 55 -8.66 -9.06 6.09
CA VAL A 55 -7.96 -9.49 4.87
C VAL A 55 -7.24 -10.82 5.07
N GLU A 56 -7.01 -11.51 3.97
CA GLU A 56 -6.31 -12.81 3.92
C GLU A 56 -5.01 -12.72 3.11
N ARG A 57 -4.79 -11.61 2.43
CA ARG A 57 -3.62 -11.36 1.60
C ARG A 57 -3.15 -9.93 1.73
N VAL A 58 -1.83 -9.75 1.72
CA VAL A 58 -1.19 -8.44 1.69
C VAL A 58 -0.31 -8.34 0.44
N ILE A 59 -0.50 -7.29 -0.34
CA ILE A 59 0.33 -6.97 -1.50
C ILE A 59 1.01 -5.63 -1.22
N VAL A 60 2.33 -5.59 -1.34
CA VAL A 60 3.09 -4.34 -1.25
C VAL A 60 3.64 -4.00 -2.64
N VAL A 61 3.37 -2.79 -3.09
CA VAL A 61 3.88 -2.26 -4.38
C VAL A 61 4.92 -1.20 -4.08
N VAL A 62 6.10 -1.38 -4.65
CA VAL A 62 7.29 -0.55 -4.39
C VAL A 62 7.87 0.02 -5.68
N PRO A 63 8.59 1.17 -5.61
CA PRO A 63 9.16 1.77 -6.80
C PRO A 63 10.37 1.03 -7.38
N THR A 64 11.12 0.27 -6.58
CA THR A 64 12.37 -0.37 -7.02
C THR A 64 12.50 -1.82 -6.53
N GLU A 65 13.26 -2.64 -7.26
CA GLU A 65 13.58 -4.02 -6.88
C GLU A 65 14.24 -4.13 -5.49
N HIS A 66 15.13 -3.19 -5.17
CA HIS A 66 15.83 -3.16 -3.89
C HIS A 66 14.86 -3.08 -2.70
N LEU A 67 13.80 -2.30 -2.81
CA LEU A 67 12.80 -2.14 -1.76
C LEU A 67 11.98 -3.41 -1.51
N LYS A 68 11.89 -4.32 -2.46
CA LYS A 68 11.18 -5.59 -2.28
C LYS A 68 11.77 -6.39 -1.13
N THR A 69 13.08 -6.53 -1.09
CA THR A 69 13.79 -7.26 -0.02
C THR A 69 13.66 -6.55 1.33
N GLN A 70 13.74 -5.22 1.35
CA GLN A 70 13.58 -4.43 2.58
C GLN A 70 12.19 -4.62 3.18
N TRP A 71 11.14 -4.58 2.37
CA TRP A 71 9.77 -4.79 2.83
C TRP A 71 9.55 -6.22 3.33
N SER A 72 10.04 -7.22 2.59
CA SER A 72 9.96 -8.62 2.98
C SER A 72 10.64 -8.88 4.32
N SER A 73 11.83 -8.32 4.53
CA SER A 73 12.58 -8.45 5.78
C SER A 73 11.87 -7.76 6.95
N ALA A 74 11.35 -6.56 6.73
CA ALA A 74 10.58 -5.83 7.76
C ALA A 74 9.30 -6.58 8.15
N ALA A 75 8.58 -7.12 7.17
CA ALA A 75 7.39 -7.92 7.39
C ALA A 75 7.69 -9.19 8.20
N ALA A 76 8.78 -9.89 7.86
CA ALA A 76 9.19 -11.10 8.56
C ALA A 76 9.45 -10.84 10.05
N ARG A 77 9.99 -9.68 10.40
CA ARG A 77 10.23 -9.30 11.81
C ARG A 77 8.96 -9.21 12.65
N VAL A 78 7.82 -8.97 12.05
CA VAL A 78 6.52 -8.96 12.74
C VAL A 78 5.70 -10.23 12.51
N GLY A 79 6.25 -11.20 11.81
CA GLY A 79 5.61 -12.49 11.55
C GLY A 79 4.76 -12.56 10.28
N LEU A 80 4.88 -11.58 9.39
CA LEU A 80 4.17 -11.54 8.12
C LEU A 80 5.09 -12.03 7.00
N ALA A 81 4.69 -13.07 6.29
CA ALA A 81 5.47 -13.70 5.22
C ALA A 81 5.09 -13.11 3.86
N LEU A 82 5.92 -12.22 3.33
CA LEU A 82 5.75 -11.61 2.01
C LEU A 82 6.83 -12.12 1.06
N ASP A 83 6.43 -12.60 -0.12
CA ASP A 83 7.33 -13.14 -1.12
C ASP A 83 7.90 -12.01 -2.02
N PRO A 84 9.21 -11.70 -1.91
CA PRO A 84 9.85 -10.70 -2.76
C PRO A 84 10.26 -11.25 -4.12
N ALA A 85 10.25 -12.58 -4.30
CA ALA A 85 10.66 -13.25 -5.53
C ALA A 85 9.51 -13.45 -6.52
N PHE A 86 8.28 -13.08 -6.17
CA PHE A 86 7.14 -13.17 -7.08
C PHE A 86 7.42 -12.36 -8.35
N SER A 87 7.21 -13.01 -9.50
CA SER A 87 7.39 -12.39 -10.82
C SER A 87 6.13 -12.57 -11.66
N ASN A 88 6.06 -11.86 -12.80
CA ASN A 88 4.91 -11.96 -13.70
C ASN A 88 4.74 -13.34 -14.34
N SER A 89 5.77 -14.17 -14.30
CA SER A 89 5.73 -15.59 -14.75
C SER A 89 5.51 -16.60 -13.63
N SER A 90 5.50 -16.18 -12.37
CA SER A 90 5.33 -17.04 -11.21
C SER A 90 3.88 -17.30 -10.86
N ALA A 91 3.62 -18.40 -10.15
CA ALA A 91 2.39 -18.56 -9.38
C ALA A 91 2.60 -18.00 -7.95
N VAL A 92 1.51 -17.60 -7.31
CA VAL A 92 1.56 -17.17 -5.89
C VAL A 92 1.81 -18.40 -5.02
N ASN A 93 2.78 -18.29 -4.10
CA ASN A 93 3.00 -19.33 -3.09
C ASN A 93 1.88 -19.29 -2.05
N PRO A 94 1.04 -20.33 -1.95
CA PRO A 94 -0.12 -20.31 -1.05
C PRO A 94 0.25 -20.35 0.43
N SER A 95 1.51 -20.69 0.78
CA SER A 95 1.99 -20.68 2.17
C SER A 95 2.44 -19.30 2.65
N MET A 96 2.56 -18.33 1.74
CA MET A 96 2.92 -16.95 2.06
C MET A 96 1.67 -16.10 2.30
N ASP A 97 1.82 -15.05 3.08
CA ASP A 97 0.72 -14.09 3.35
C ASP A 97 0.48 -13.12 2.20
N GLY A 98 1.46 -12.98 1.33
CA GLY A 98 1.36 -12.11 0.18
C GLY A 98 2.66 -11.97 -0.59
N ILE A 99 2.73 -10.90 -1.36
CA ILE A 99 3.83 -10.63 -2.29
C ILE A 99 4.31 -9.18 -2.17
N VAL A 100 5.55 -8.96 -2.59
CA VAL A 100 6.08 -7.61 -2.83
C VAL A 100 6.43 -7.49 -4.32
N VAL A 101 5.88 -6.49 -4.98
CA VAL A 101 6.03 -6.26 -6.42
C VAL A 101 6.43 -4.82 -6.70
N THR A 102 6.95 -4.55 -7.89
CA THR A 102 7.23 -3.18 -8.33
C THR A 102 6.07 -2.61 -9.14
N TYR A 103 5.99 -1.28 -9.22
CA TYR A 103 5.03 -0.60 -10.11
C TYR A 103 5.22 -1.03 -11.56
N ALA A 104 6.46 -1.23 -11.99
CA ALA A 104 6.78 -1.71 -13.33
C ALA A 104 6.18 -3.11 -13.60
N GLN A 105 6.31 -4.04 -12.65
CA GLN A 105 5.71 -5.38 -12.79
C GLN A 105 4.20 -5.31 -12.96
N VAL A 106 3.53 -4.51 -12.12
CA VAL A 106 2.07 -4.33 -12.19
C VAL A 106 1.67 -3.69 -13.52
N GLY A 107 2.39 -2.66 -13.94
CA GLY A 107 2.12 -1.96 -15.21
C GLY A 107 2.27 -2.83 -16.44
N MET A 108 3.18 -3.80 -16.43
CA MET A 108 3.40 -4.72 -17.55
C MET A 108 2.30 -5.79 -17.69
N HIS A 109 1.74 -6.25 -16.58
CA HIS A 109 0.73 -7.32 -16.57
C HIS A 109 -0.39 -7.03 -15.57
N PRO A 110 -1.16 -5.95 -15.75
CA PRO A 110 -2.15 -5.51 -14.77
C PRO A 110 -3.25 -6.54 -14.50
N PHE A 111 -3.67 -7.29 -15.51
CA PHE A 111 -4.71 -8.32 -15.34
C PHE A 111 -4.26 -9.49 -14.50
N LYS A 112 -2.99 -9.90 -14.59
CA LYS A 112 -2.43 -10.91 -13.70
C LYS A 112 -2.45 -10.45 -12.24
N HIS A 113 -2.01 -9.23 -11.98
CA HIS A 113 -2.02 -8.65 -10.64
C HIS A 113 -3.44 -8.44 -10.12
N ARG A 114 -4.38 -8.10 -10.98
CA ARG A 114 -5.80 -8.06 -10.63
C ARG A 114 -6.31 -9.43 -10.20
N ALA A 115 -5.99 -10.49 -10.92
CA ALA A 115 -6.39 -11.84 -10.57
C ALA A 115 -5.83 -12.26 -9.20
N VAL A 116 -4.57 -11.95 -8.92
CA VAL A 116 -3.96 -12.22 -7.61
C VAL A 116 -4.67 -11.45 -6.48
N ALA A 117 -4.95 -10.17 -6.70
CA ALA A 117 -5.59 -9.32 -5.70
C ALA A 117 -7.07 -9.70 -5.46
N SER A 118 -7.76 -10.19 -6.50
CA SER A 118 -9.18 -10.54 -6.42
C SER A 118 -9.42 -11.95 -5.87
N ALA A 119 -8.41 -12.81 -5.83
CA ALA A 119 -8.55 -14.20 -5.39
C ALA A 119 -8.86 -14.35 -3.90
N ARG A 120 -8.51 -13.35 -3.09
CA ARG A 120 -8.76 -13.29 -1.64
C ARG A 120 -9.05 -11.84 -1.23
N ARG A 121 -9.62 -11.67 -0.04
CA ARG A 121 -9.70 -10.34 0.56
C ARG A 121 -8.31 -9.79 0.78
N THR A 122 -8.00 -8.64 0.20
CA THR A 122 -6.64 -8.14 0.05
C THR A 122 -6.50 -6.71 0.55
N LEU A 123 -5.42 -6.46 1.29
CA LEU A 123 -4.87 -5.13 1.51
C LEU A 123 -3.74 -4.88 0.52
N VAL A 124 -3.80 -3.80 -0.22
CA VAL A 124 -2.69 -3.32 -1.06
C VAL A 124 -2.03 -2.12 -0.38
N ILE A 125 -0.74 -2.22 -0.13
CA ILE A 125 0.10 -1.12 0.35
C ILE A 125 0.87 -0.55 -0.84
N LEU A 126 0.65 0.73 -1.12
CA LEU A 126 1.28 1.44 -2.25
C LEU A 126 2.37 2.35 -1.69
N ASP A 127 3.60 1.83 -1.65
CA ASP A 127 4.74 2.57 -1.11
C ASP A 127 5.20 3.66 -2.08
N GLU A 128 5.42 4.88 -1.54
CA GLU A 128 5.79 6.05 -2.35
C GLU A 128 4.91 6.17 -3.60
N ILE A 129 3.60 6.22 -3.38
CA ILE A 129 2.58 6.11 -4.43
C ILE A 129 2.75 7.11 -5.58
N HIS A 130 3.43 8.24 -5.35
CA HIS A 130 3.69 9.21 -6.40
C HIS A 130 4.51 8.61 -7.57
N HIS A 131 5.32 7.57 -7.33
CA HIS A 131 6.03 6.84 -8.38
C HIS A 131 5.10 6.03 -9.31
N ALA A 132 3.88 5.74 -8.91
CA ALA A 132 2.91 5.10 -9.80
C ALA A 132 2.60 5.94 -11.05
N GLY A 133 2.86 7.22 -11.00
CA GLY A 133 2.70 8.12 -12.13
C GLY A 133 3.97 8.37 -12.96
N ASP A 134 5.11 7.75 -12.64
CA ASP A 134 6.38 7.95 -13.36
C ASP A 134 6.28 7.54 -14.83
N ALA A 135 5.45 6.54 -15.15
CA ALA A 135 5.00 6.24 -16.48
C ALA A 135 3.48 6.13 -16.51
N LYS A 136 2.85 6.66 -17.53
CA LYS A 136 1.37 6.60 -17.67
C LYS A 136 0.87 5.15 -17.57
N SER A 137 1.58 4.21 -18.21
CA SER A 137 1.25 2.79 -18.16
C SER A 137 1.27 2.19 -16.75
N TRP A 138 2.11 2.70 -15.85
CA TRP A 138 2.14 2.23 -14.48
C TRP A 138 0.90 2.70 -13.70
N GLY A 139 0.52 3.96 -13.86
CA GLY A 139 -0.68 4.50 -13.22
C GLY A 139 -1.95 3.79 -13.68
N ASP A 140 -2.09 3.59 -14.99
CA ASP A 140 -3.22 2.88 -15.57
C ASP A 140 -3.23 1.40 -15.13
N GLY A 141 -2.07 0.75 -15.10
CA GLY A 141 -1.94 -0.64 -14.67
C GLY A 141 -2.26 -0.84 -13.19
N VAL A 142 -1.83 0.06 -12.33
CA VAL A 142 -2.13 0.03 -10.89
C VAL A 142 -3.62 0.20 -10.64
N LYS A 143 -4.27 1.11 -11.35
CA LYS A 143 -5.73 1.27 -11.29
C LYS A 143 -6.45 0.00 -11.73
N GLU A 144 -6.06 -0.57 -12.87
CA GLU A 144 -6.66 -1.80 -13.38
C GLU A 144 -6.49 -2.96 -12.42
N ALA A 145 -5.31 -3.12 -11.84
CA ALA A 145 -5.01 -4.23 -10.93
C ALA A 145 -5.75 -4.12 -9.59
N TYR A 146 -5.90 -2.92 -9.06
CA TYR A 146 -6.28 -2.74 -7.66
C TYR A 146 -7.54 -1.90 -7.44
N ASP A 147 -8.33 -1.63 -8.46
CA ASP A 147 -9.55 -0.84 -8.36
C ASP A 147 -10.58 -1.48 -7.41
N ASP A 148 -10.70 -2.81 -7.45
CA ASP A 148 -11.71 -3.57 -6.72
C ASP A 148 -11.23 -4.15 -5.38
N VAL A 149 -10.01 -3.87 -4.92
CA VAL A 149 -9.52 -4.43 -3.66
C VAL A 149 -10.25 -3.85 -2.45
N ASN A 150 -10.28 -4.62 -1.37
CA ASN A 150 -10.99 -4.25 -0.14
C ASN A 150 -10.39 -3.03 0.54
N HIS A 151 -9.05 -2.95 0.57
CA HIS A 151 -8.32 -1.87 1.23
C HIS A 151 -7.07 -1.49 0.45
N ARG A 152 -6.87 -0.19 0.27
CA ARG A 152 -5.64 0.40 -0.29
C ARG A 152 -5.07 1.38 0.72
N LEU A 153 -3.82 1.15 1.10
CA LEU A 153 -3.06 2.02 1.97
C LEU A 153 -1.93 2.67 1.17
N ALA A 154 -2.05 3.95 0.91
CA ALA A 154 -1.04 4.73 0.20
C ALA A 154 -0.08 5.40 1.18
N LEU A 155 1.21 5.30 0.90
CA LEU A 155 2.27 5.94 1.68
C LEU A 155 3.01 6.93 0.79
N THR A 156 3.24 8.13 1.29
CA THR A 156 4.01 9.14 0.54
C THR A 156 4.59 10.21 1.45
N GLY A 157 5.76 10.75 1.06
CA GLY A 157 6.30 11.97 1.64
C GLY A 157 5.74 13.23 0.97
N THR A 158 5.23 13.09 -0.27
CA THR A 158 4.73 14.19 -1.10
C THR A 158 3.40 13.80 -1.74
N PRO A 159 2.25 14.30 -1.26
CA PRO A 159 0.94 13.93 -1.80
C PRO A 159 0.65 14.57 -3.17
N PHE A 160 1.48 15.50 -3.62
CA PHE A 160 1.36 16.16 -4.91
C PHE A 160 2.61 15.90 -5.74
N ARG A 161 2.42 15.66 -7.02
CA ARG A 161 3.53 15.55 -7.97
C ARG A 161 3.89 16.95 -8.49
N SER A 162 5.17 17.11 -8.85
CA SER A 162 5.69 18.34 -9.48
C SER A 162 5.24 18.50 -10.94
N ASP A 163 4.73 17.43 -11.57
CA ASP A 163 4.35 17.36 -12.98
C ASP A 163 2.85 17.24 -13.13
N ASP A 164 1.99 17.84 -12.57
CA ASP A 164 0.51 17.84 -12.70
C ASP A 164 -0.16 16.47 -12.97
N SER A 165 0.61 15.38 -13.03
CA SER A 165 0.07 14.03 -13.24
C SER A 165 -0.65 13.55 -11.99
N PRO A 166 -1.90 13.07 -12.09
CA PRO A 166 -2.63 12.61 -10.91
C PRO A 166 -2.02 11.32 -10.35
N ILE A 167 -1.93 11.26 -9.03
CA ILE A 167 -1.55 10.04 -8.32
C ILE A 167 -2.77 9.09 -8.34
N PRO A 168 -2.61 7.80 -8.71
CA PRO A 168 -3.72 6.84 -8.70
C PRO A 168 -4.42 6.76 -7.34
N PHE A 169 -5.74 6.62 -7.37
CA PHE A 169 -6.62 6.51 -6.19
C PHE A 169 -6.64 7.74 -5.26
N VAL A 170 -5.97 8.82 -5.64
CA VAL A 170 -6.00 10.08 -4.91
C VAL A 170 -7.08 10.97 -5.52
N GLN A 171 -8.01 11.42 -4.69
CA GLN A 171 -9.02 12.39 -5.09
C GLN A 171 -8.52 13.79 -4.76
N TYR A 172 -8.50 14.64 -5.77
CA TYR A 172 -8.14 16.04 -5.63
C TYR A 172 -9.41 16.89 -5.66
N VAL A 173 -9.55 17.77 -4.70
CA VAL A 173 -10.65 18.75 -4.63
C VAL A 173 -10.06 20.12 -4.89
N ASP A 174 -10.75 20.91 -5.73
CA ASP A 174 -10.43 22.31 -5.91
C ASP A 174 -10.84 23.09 -4.63
N ASP A 175 -9.90 23.76 -4.02
CA ASP A 175 -10.15 24.56 -2.81
C ASP A 175 -10.81 25.92 -3.09
N GLY A 176 -11.14 26.20 -4.35
CA GLY A 176 -11.72 27.45 -4.80
C GLY A 176 -10.70 28.57 -5.02
N GLU A 177 -9.43 28.33 -4.72
CA GLU A 177 -8.32 29.26 -4.95
C GLU A 177 -7.37 28.79 -6.06
N GLY A 178 -7.75 27.74 -6.79
CA GLY A 178 -6.95 27.15 -7.87
C GLY A 178 -5.89 26.16 -7.40
N HIS A 179 -5.92 25.76 -6.13
CA HIS A 179 -5.06 24.73 -5.59
C HIS A 179 -5.80 23.38 -5.51
N LYS A 180 -5.09 22.29 -5.76
CA LYS A 180 -5.64 20.94 -5.62
C LYS A 180 -5.41 20.45 -4.19
N ALA A 181 -6.47 20.17 -3.46
CA ALA A 181 -6.42 19.55 -2.15
C ALA A 181 -6.77 18.06 -2.24
N VAL A 182 -6.20 17.25 -1.36
CA VAL A 182 -6.50 15.80 -1.27
C VAL A 182 -7.76 15.62 -0.43
N SER A 183 -8.78 14.96 -0.99
CA SER A 183 -10.13 14.88 -0.41
C SER A 183 -10.46 13.58 0.31
N TYR A 184 -9.48 12.79 0.71
CA TYR A 184 -9.80 11.57 1.45
C TYR A 184 -9.05 11.53 2.79
N THR A 185 -9.38 10.53 3.60
CA THR A 185 -8.80 10.37 4.93
C THR A 185 -7.28 10.24 4.86
N HIS A 186 -6.57 11.24 5.33
CA HIS A 186 -5.12 11.24 5.40
C HIS A 186 -4.65 11.73 6.76
N LEU A 187 -3.43 11.35 7.12
CA LEU A 187 -2.76 11.83 8.31
C LEU A 187 -1.36 12.29 7.95
N ARG A 188 -0.98 13.45 8.48
CA ARG A 188 0.38 13.97 8.35
C ARG A 188 1.15 13.77 9.66
N ALA A 189 2.35 13.27 9.53
CA ALA A 189 3.30 13.20 10.63
C ALA A 189 4.13 14.48 10.70
#